data_23d8df286395ee8da44a6349687148b4
#
_entry.id   23d8df286395ee8da44a6349687148b4
#
_cell.length_a   1.000
_cell.length_b   1.000
_cell.length_c   1.000
_cell.angle_alpha   90.00
_cell.angle_beta   90.00
_cell.angle_gamma   90.00
#
_symmetry.space_group_name_H-M   'P 1'
#
loop_
_entity.id
_entity.type
_entity.pdbx_description
1 polymer ?
#
loop_
_entity_poly.entity_id
_entity_poly.type
_entity_poly.pdbx_seq_one_letter_code
_entity_poly.pdbx_strand_id
1 'polypeptide(L)'
;MNKAIRWRIVTLQSILVLVLAGSSGFLFYEGNFVTSMIHDQLVAQQISFPGADQIKTGGALDPAEFPAEIRQYAGQQVDNGDKARVYANDFIGKHLQGVAGGLTYAGVGTKVSQLNAQLANTPKTDPNYAVLQQQISTLNAQRDTLFKGETLRSMLLNAYGWYTVGTYTIYASLGLLLATFAMLGALVFELVVAVRRQETVKVMKKAAA
;
A
#
# COMPACT_ATOMS: atom_id res chain seq x y z
N MET A 1 18.99 38.55 -27.47
CA MET A 1 18.29 37.32 -27.91
C MET A 1 17.37 37.68 -29.07
N ASN A 2 17.45 36.95 -30.18
CA ASN A 2 16.62 37.17 -31.37
C ASN A 2 15.11 36.90 -31.04
N LYS A 3 14.21 37.74 -31.62
CA LYS A 3 12.74 37.64 -31.42
C LYS A 3 12.22 36.23 -31.72
N ALA A 4 12.72 35.58 -32.76
CA ALA A 4 12.31 34.23 -33.14
C ALA A 4 12.69 33.18 -32.09
N ILE A 5 13.88 33.24 -31.50
CA ILE A 5 14.35 32.32 -30.43
C ILE A 5 13.48 32.48 -29.20
N ARG A 6 13.14 33.70 -28.82
CA ARG A 6 12.29 33.98 -27.66
C ARG A 6 10.88 33.36 -27.80
N TRP A 7 10.23 33.56 -28.95
CA TRP A 7 8.94 32.96 -29.19
C TRP A 7 8.95 31.43 -29.17
N ARG A 8 10.04 30.82 -29.63
CA ARG A 8 10.24 29.37 -29.51
C ARG A 8 10.32 28.93 -28.04
N ILE A 9 11.03 29.67 -27.20
CA ILE A 9 11.13 29.39 -25.74
C ILE A 9 9.77 29.51 -25.08
N VAL A 10 9.02 30.60 -25.32
CA VAL A 10 7.66 30.80 -24.79
C VAL A 10 6.73 29.68 -25.21
N THR A 11 6.75 29.28 -26.50
CA THR A 11 5.91 28.16 -26.98
C THR A 11 6.27 26.85 -26.30
N LEU A 12 7.56 26.52 -26.18
CA LEU A 12 8.01 25.30 -25.49
C LEU A 12 7.63 25.30 -24.00
N GLN A 13 7.80 26.42 -23.31
CA GLN A 13 7.39 26.56 -21.91
C GLN A 13 5.88 26.40 -21.75
N SER A 14 5.08 26.99 -22.67
CA SER A 14 3.62 26.86 -22.64
C SER A 14 3.17 25.40 -22.81
N ILE A 15 3.78 24.68 -23.77
CA ILE A 15 3.50 23.26 -23.98
C ILE A 15 3.89 22.46 -22.72
N LEU A 16 5.06 22.72 -22.15
CA LEU A 16 5.53 22.04 -20.96
C LEU A 16 4.60 22.27 -19.76
N VAL A 17 4.12 23.50 -19.55
CA VAL A 17 3.11 23.82 -18.52
C VAL A 17 1.85 23.00 -18.70
N LEU A 18 1.33 22.92 -19.92
CA LEU A 18 0.12 22.13 -20.20
C LEU A 18 0.32 20.63 -19.93
N VAL A 19 1.47 20.07 -20.33
CA VAL A 19 1.81 18.67 -20.08
C VAL A 19 1.94 18.40 -18.58
N LEU A 20 2.68 19.24 -17.85
CA LEU A 20 2.87 19.08 -16.41
C LEU A 20 1.53 19.20 -15.65
N ALA A 21 0.70 20.20 -15.99
CA ALA A 21 -0.61 20.38 -15.38
C ALA A 21 -1.55 19.21 -15.66
N GLY A 22 -1.61 18.78 -16.91
CA GLY A 22 -2.43 17.62 -17.32
C GLY A 22 -1.99 16.33 -16.63
N SER A 23 -0.69 16.06 -16.58
CA SER A 23 -0.13 14.90 -15.89
C SER A 23 -0.38 14.94 -14.39
N SER A 24 -0.22 16.11 -13.75
CA SER A 24 -0.53 16.30 -12.34
C SER A 24 -2.00 15.99 -12.03
N GLY A 25 -2.92 16.59 -12.81
CA GLY A 25 -4.36 16.35 -12.63
C GLY A 25 -4.75 14.89 -12.83
N PHE A 26 -4.21 14.23 -13.86
CA PHE A 26 -4.42 12.82 -14.10
C PHE A 26 -3.93 11.94 -12.96
N LEU A 27 -2.69 12.10 -12.52
CA LEU A 27 -2.14 11.32 -11.41
C LEU A 27 -2.87 11.58 -10.09
N PHE A 28 -3.33 12.81 -9.85
CA PHE A 28 -4.14 13.11 -8.67
C PHE A 28 -5.47 12.35 -8.69
N TYR A 29 -6.14 12.33 -9.84
CA TYR A 29 -7.39 11.58 -10.03
C TYR A 29 -7.18 10.09 -9.81
N GLU A 30 -6.20 9.48 -10.48
CA GLU A 30 -5.90 8.04 -10.39
C GLU A 30 -5.49 7.63 -8.97
N GLY A 31 -4.65 8.43 -8.30
CA GLY A 31 -4.22 8.14 -6.94
C GLY A 31 -5.40 8.16 -5.95
N ASN A 32 -6.30 9.14 -6.05
CA ASN A 32 -7.51 9.19 -5.24
C ASN A 32 -8.48 8.04 -5.57
N PHE A 33 -8.64 7.70 -6.85
CA PHE A 33 -9.47 6.58 -7.26
C PHE A 33 -9.00 5.28 -6.62
N VAL A 34 -7.70 4.96 -6.70
CA VAL A 34 -7.14 3.73 -6.11
C VAL A 34 -7.28 3.71 -4.60
N THR A 35 -6.93 4.81 -3.90
CA THR A 35 -7.04 4.85 -2.43
C THR A 35 -8.47 4.75 -1.94
N SER A 36 -9.44 5.40 -2.62
CA SER A 36 -10.86 5.30 -2.30
C SER A 36 -11.41 3.90 -2.58
N MET A 37 -11.04 3.29 -3.70
CA MET A 37 -11.44 1.92 -4.03
C MET A 37 -10.98 0.92 -2.96
N ILE A 38 -9.74 1.04 -2.49
CA ILE A 38 -9.22 0.18 -1.42
C ILE A 38 -9.96 0.44 -0.10
N HIS A 39 -10.20 1.72 0.25
CA HIS A 39 -10.99 2.08 1.42
C HIS A 39 -12.37 1.41 1.39
N ASP A 40 -13.11 1.54 0.31
CA ASP A 40 -14.47 0.99 0.18
C ASP A 40 -14.47 -0.54 0.28
N GLN A 41 -13.50 -1.20 -0.35
CA GLN A 41 -13.36 -2.66 -0.28
C GLN A 41 -13.05 -3.14 1.14
N LEU A 42 -12.17 -2.46 1.87
CA LEU A 42 -11.81 -2.81 3.25
C LEU A 42 -12.97 -2.56 4.20
N VAL A 43 -13.67 -1.43 4.08
CA VAL A 43 -14.85 -1.10 4.88
C VAL A 43 -15.96 -2.14 4.70
N ALA A 44 -16.16 -2.61 3.46
CA ALA A 44 -17.15 -3.65 3.15
C ALA A 44 -16.86 -5.00 3.84
N GLN A 45 -15.59 -5.29 4.19
CA GLN A 45 -15.23 -6.50 4.93
C GLN A 45 -15.61 -6.44 6.43
N GLN A 46 -15.89 -5.25 6.97
CA GLN A 46 -16.25 -5.05 8.38
C GLN A 46 -15.24 -5.62 9.39
N ILE A 47 -13.97 -5.70 9.00
CA ILE A 47 -12.89 -6.16 9.88
C ILE A 47 -12.56 -5.04 10.87
N SER A 48 -12.48 -5.36 12.17
CA SER A 48 -12.08 -4.42 13.21
C SER A 48 -11.00 -5.03 14.10
N PHE A 49 -10.12 -4.17 14.61
CA PHE A 49 -9.18 -4.56 15.65
C PHE A 49 -9.92 -4.85 16.95
N PRO A 50 -9.40 -5.77 17.80
CA PRO A 50 -9.93 -5.96 19.14
C PRO A 50 -9.99 -4.65 19.92
N GLY A 51 -10.96 -4.52 20.82
CA GLY A 51 -11.18 -3.30 21.62
C GLY A 51 -10.02 -3.02 22.59
N ALA A 52 -9.98 -1.77 23.08
CA ALA A 52 -8.96 -1.34 24.06
C ALA A 52 -9.03 -2.13 25.39
N ASP A 53 -10.17 -2.72 25.74
CA ASP A 53 -10.36 -3.62 26.87
C ASP A 53 -9.55 -4.92 26.75
N GLN A 54 -9.10 -5.25 25.56
CA GLN A 54 -8.26 -6.41 25.25
C GLN A 54 -6.74 -6.13 25.38
N ILE A 55 -6.34 -4.88 25.66
CA ILE A 55 -4.94 -4.50 25.94
C ILE A 55 -4.61 -4.85 27.39
N LYS A 56 -4.47 -6.13 27.66
CA LYS A 56 -4.14 -6.68 29.00
C LYS A 56 -3.49 -8.04 28.86
N THR A 57 -2.84 -8.51 29.90
CA THR A 57 -2.25 -9.87 29.96
C THR A 57 -3.34 -10.91 29.66
N GLY A 58 -3.08 -11.80 28.69
CA GLY A 58 -4.01 -12.82 28.21
C GLY A 58 -5.14 -12.28 27.36
N GLY A 59 -5.18 -10.99 27.03
CA GLY A 59 -6.14 -10.39 26.11
C GLY A 59 -5.71 -10.54 24.66
N ALA A 60 -6.62 -10.28 23.74
CA ALA A 60 -6.36 -10.39 22.29
C ALA A 60 -5.31 -9.37 21.76
N LEU A 61 -4.93 -8.39 22.56
CA LEU A 61 -3.85 -7.43 22.29
C LEU A 61 -2.85 -7.38 23.46
N ASP A 62 -2.49 -8.53 24.01
CA ASP A 62 -1.57 -8.63 25.15
C ASP A 62 -0.24 -7.90 24.83
N PRO A 63 0.17 -6.90 25.65
CA PRO A 63 1.41 -6.18 25.42
C PRO A 63 2.68 -7.02 25.39
N ALA A 64 2.67 -8.21 26.00
CA ALA A 64 3.80 -9.15 25.97
C ALA A 64 3.92 -9.90 24.63
N GLU A 65 2.83 -10.06 23.88
CA GLU A 65 2.78 -10.85 22.66
C GLU A 65 2.68 -9.99 21.40
N PHE A 66 1.99 -8.85 21.49
CA PHE A 66 1.67 -8.00 20.33
C PHE A 66 2.48 -6.69 20.30
N PRO A 67 2.97 -6.25 19.13
CA PRO A 67 3.69 -5.00 18.97
C PRO A 67 2.88 -3.77 19.42
N ALA A 68 3.57 -2.69 19.78
CA ALA A 68 2.92 -1.45 20.19
C ALA A 68 2.06 -0.84 19.06
N GLU A 69 2.47 -1.05 17.81
CA GLU A 69 1.81 -0.50 16.64
C GLU A 69 0.35 -0.94 16.51
N ILE A 70 0.03 -2.21 16.81
CA ILE A 70 -1.36 -2.69 16.71
C ILE A 70 -2.27 -2.03 17.74
N ARG A 71 -1.74 -1.70 18.93
CA ARG A 71 -2.54 -1.17 20.04
C ARG A 71 -3.10 0.22 19.77
N GLN A 72 -2.44 1.02 18.92
CA GLN A 72 -2.97 2.34 18.51
C GLN A 72 -4.25 2.26 17.69
N TYR A 73 -4.52 1.09 17.08
CA TYR A 73 -5.72 0.84 16.28
C TYR A 73 -6.82 0.11 17.04
N ALA A 74 -6.66 -0.12 18.35
CA ALA A 74 -7.64 -0.87 19.15
C ALA A 74 -9.08 -0.32 18.96
N GLY A 75 -10.01 -1.22 18.65
CA GLY A 75 -11.42 -0.91 18.39
C GLY A 75 -11.70 -0.22 17.05
N GLN A 76 -10.69 0.10 16.25
CA GLN A 76 -10.88 0.74 14.95
C GLN A 76 -11.15 -0.28 13.85
N GLN A 77 -11.92 0.13 12.84
CA GLN A 77 -12.12 -0.65 11.63
C GLN A 77 -10.87 -0.59 10.72
N VAL A 78 -10.59 -1.68 10.03
CA VAL A 78 -9.57 -1.74 8.99
C VAL A 78 -10.15 -1.09 7.72
N ASP A 79 -9.87 0.18 7.51
CA ASP A 79 -10.45 1.04 6.48
C ASP A 79 -9.43 1.61 5.49
N ASN A 80 -8.14 1.34 5.71
CA ASN A 80 -7.06 1.80 4.83
C ASN A 80 -5.90 0.81 4.78
N GLY A 81 -4.96 1.03 3.85
CA GLY A 81 -3.84 0.12 3.63
C GLY A 81 -2.92 -0.05 4.83
N ASP A 82 -2.64 1.02 5.59
CA ASP A 82 -1.74 0.93 6.75
C ASP A 82 -2.33 0.05 7.84
N LYS A 83 -3.64 0.21 8.15
CA LYS A 83 -4.36 -0.67 9.06
C LYS A 83 -4.44 -2.10 8.55
N ALA A 84 -4.63 -2.29 7.23
CA ALA A 84 -4.61 -3.62 6.61
C ALA A 84 -3.25 -4.32 6.80
N ARG A 85 -2.14 -3.59 6.64
CA ARG A 85 -0.78 -4.10 6.88
C ARG A 85 -0.58 -4.53 8.34
N VAL A 86 -0.96 -3.68 9.28
CA VAL A 86 -0.81 -3.96 10.72
C VAL A 86 -1.71 -5.14 11.11
N TYR A 87 -2.95 -5.19 10.67
CA TYR A 87 -3.84 -6.31 10.95
C TYR A 87 -3.30 -7.63 10.36
N ALA A 88 -2.80 -7.60 9.13
CA ALA A 88 -2.23 -8.77 8.46
C ALA A 88 -0.97 -9.30 9.17
N ASN A 89 -0.03 -8.42 9.52
CA ASN A 89 1.26 -8.84 10.06
C ASN A 89 1.23 -9.04 11.57
N ASP A 90 0.67 -8.07 12.30
CA ASP A 90 0.79 -8.00 13.76
C ASP A 90 -0.38 -8.69 14.47
N PHE A 91 -1.51 -8.92 13.79
CA PHE A 91 -2.63 -9.69 14.33
C PHE A 91 -2.70 -11.10 13.73
N ILE A 92 -3.04 -11.23 12.44
CA ILE A 92 -3.17 -12.55 11.80
C ILE A 92 -1.84 -13.30 11.84
N GLY A 93 -0.73 -12.65 11.44
CA GLY A 93 0.59 -13.28 11.41
C GLY A 93 1.02 -13.81 12.77
N LYS A 94 0.74 -13.09 13.85
CA LYS A 94 1.02 -13.55 15.22
C LYS A 94 0.19 -14.78 15.62
N HIS A 95 -1.11 -14.77 15.33
CA HIS A 95 -1.97 -15.91 15.61
C HIS A 95 -1.53 -17.17 14.85
N LEU A 96 -1.10 -17.01 13.59
CA LEU A 96 -0.64 -18.14 12.78
C LEU A 96 0.65 -18.77 13.31
N GLN A 97 1.53 -18.00 13.99
CA GLN A 97 2.72 -18.54 14.64
C GLN A 97 2.38 -19.54 15.77
N GLY A 98 1.22 -19.42 16.40
CA GLY A 98 0.72 -20.37 17.40
C GLY A 98 0.11 -21.65 16.82
N VAL A 99 -0.20 -21.65 15.50
CA VAL A 99 -0.81 -22.81 14.85
C VAL A 99 0.26 -23.84 14.51
N ALA A 100 -0.04 -25.13 14.71
CA ALA A 100 0.82 -26.27 14.37
C ALA A 100 2.26 -26.17 14.94
N GLY A 101 2.43 -25.55 16.10
CA GLY A 101 3.75 -25.37 16.75
C GLY A 101 4.69 -24.47 15.95
N GLY A 102 4.17 -23.48 15.22
CA GLY A 102 4.94 -22.55 14.41
C GLY A 102 5.35 -23.07 13.04
N LEU A 103 4.87 -24.22 12.63
CA LEU A 103 5.12 -24.75 11.29
C LEU A 103 4.36 -23.91 10.24
N THR A 104 5.00 -23.69 9.10
CA THR A 104 4.35 -23.10 7.93
C THR A 104 3.37 -24.10 7.28
N TYR A 105 2.50 -23.61 6.40
CA TYR A 105 1.61 -24.47 5.59
C TYR A 105 2.38 -25.59 4.87
N ALA A 106 3.53 -25.28 4.27
CA ALA A 106 4.39 -26.28 3.62
C ALA A 106 5.03 -27.24 4.62
N GLY A 107 5.50 -26.72 5.77
CA GLY A 107 6.08 -27.54 6.85
C GLY A 107 5.09 -28.57 7.42
N VAL A 108 3.83 -28.17 7.62
CA VAL A 108 2.76 -29.10 8.03
C VAL A 108 2.54 -30.15 6.93
N GLY A 109 2.52 -29.75 5.65
CA GLY A 109 2.41 -30.71 4.54
C GLY A 109 3.50 -31.77 4.54
N THR A 110 4.75 -31.37 4.77
CA THR A 110 5.89 -32.29 4.91
C THR A 110 5.69 -33.25 6.10
N LYS A 111 5.25 -32.73 7.26
CA LYS A 111 5.02 -33.54 8.46
C LYS A 111 3.89 -34.55 8.24
N VAL A 112 2.79 -34.14 7.60
CA VAL A 112 1.68 -35.03 7.23
C VAL A 112 2.16 -36.14 6.29
N SER A 113 2.98 -35.83 5.30
CA SER A 113 3.55 -36.84 4.39
C SER A 113 4.41 -37.87 5.13
N GLN A 114 5.24 -37.42 6.09
CA GLN A 114 6.06 -38.32 6.92
C GLN A 114 5.18 -39.24 7.77
N LEU A 115 4.12 -38.72 8.42
CA LEU A 115 3.22 -39.49 9.23
C LEU A 115 2.41 -40.50 8.38
N ASN A 116 2.00 -40.13 7.19
CA ASN A 116 1.34 -41.04 6.26
C ASN A 116 2.25 -42.22 5.84
N ALA A 117 3.52 -41.96 5.61
CA ALA A 117 4.53 -43.01 5.33
C ALA A 117 4.70 -43.94 6.54
N GLN A 118 4.72 -43.40 7.76
CA GLN A 118 4.73 -44.22 8.98
C GLN A 118 3.46 -45.06 9.12
N LEU A 119 2.28 -44.45 8.92
CA LEU A 119 0.98 -45.12 9.00
C LEU A 119 0.89 -46.28 8.02
N ALA A 120 1.41 -46.11 6.79
CA ALA A 120 1.41 -47.15 5.76
C ALA A 120 2.23 -48.39 6.18
N ASN A 121 3.25 -48.21 7.02
CA ASN A 121 4.10 -49.29 7.54
C ASN A 121 3.65 -49.80 8.92
N THR A 122 2.58 -49.28 9.50
CA THR A 122 2.07 -49.66 10.81
C THR A 122 0.87 -50.59 10.65
N PRO A 123 0.90 -51.79 11.22
CA PRO A 123 -0.26 -52.70 11.19
C PRO A 123 -1.50 -52.06 11.84
N LYS A 124 -2.70 -52.33 11.31
CA LYS A 124 -3.94 -51.79 11.86
C LYS A 124 -4.24 -52.23 13.27
N THR A 125 -3.64 -53.34 13.68
CA THR A 125 -3.74 -53.92 15.05
C THR A 125 -2.77 -53.26 16.03
N ASP A 126 -1.79 -52.43 15.55
CA ASP A 126 -0.84 -51.72 16.39
C ASP A 126 -1.56 -50.56 17.12
N PRO A 127 -1.40 -50.43 18.45
CA PRO A 127 -1.97 -49.32 19.22
C PRO A 127 -1.58 -47.92 18.67
N ASN A 128 -0.44 -47.80 18.02
CA ASN A 128 0.02 -46.55 17.45
C ASN A 128 -0.75 -46.16 16.16
N TYR A 129 -1.42 -47.08 15.50
CA TYR A 129 -2.14 -46.83 14.26
C TYR A 129 -3.21 -45.73 14.43
N ALA A 130 -4.03 -45.82 15.47
CA ALA A 130 -5.05 -44.83 15.80
C ALA A 130 -4.44 -43.48 16.20
N VAL A 131 -3.32 -43.49 16.92
CA VAL A 131 -2.61 -42.29 17.31
C VAL A 131 -2.07 -41.53 16.08
N LEU A 132 -1.46 -42.25 15.14
CA LEU A 132 -0.97 -41.67 13.87
C LEU A 132 -2.12 -41.06 13.05
N GLN A 133 -3.25 -41.78 12.94
CA GLN A 133 -4.42 -41.24 12.24
C GLN A 133 -4.93 -39.93 12.88
N GLN A 134 -5.01 -39.90 14.21
CA GLN A 134 -5.43 -38.70 14.95
C GLN A 134 -4.45 -37.53 14.73
N GLN A 135 -3.15 -37.79 14.77
CA GLN A 135 -2.13 -36.77 14.51
C GLN A 135 -2.24 -36.18 13.08
N ILE A 136 -2.42 -37.06 12.07
CA ILE A 136 -2.60 -36.64 10.67
C ILE A 136 -3.86 -35.79 10.54
N SER A 137 -4.98 -36.20 11.15
CA SER A 137 -6.25 -35.46 11.13
C SER A 137 -6.08 -34.06 11.75
N THR A 138 -5.45 -33.98 12.93
CA THR A 138 -5.19 -32.73 13.62
C THR A 138 -4.32 -31.79 12.79
N LEU A 139 -3.22 -32.31 12.21
CA LEU A 139 -2.33 -31.53 11.37
C LEU A 139 -3.02 -31.04 10.08
N ASN A 140 -3.88 -31.85 9.48
CA ASN A 140 -4.66 -31.41 8.32
C ASN A 140 -5.63 -30.27 8.67
N ALA A 141 -6.30 -30.33 9.83
CA ALA A 141 -7.14 -29.22 10.30
C ALA A 141 -6.33 -27.95 10.56
N GLN A 142 -5.15 -28.08 11.17
CA GLN A 142 -4.22 -26.95 11.38
C GLN A 142 -3.70 -26.38 10.06
N ARG A 143 -3.40 -27.25 9.07
CA ARG A 143 -3.00 -26.84 7.73
C ARG A 143 -4.08 -26.03 7.01
N ASP A 144 -5.34 -26.42 7.16
CA ASP A 144 -6.49 -25.67 6.61
C ASP A 144 -6.61 -24.29 7.28
N THR A 145 -6.42 -24.22 8.61
CA THR A 145 -6.36 -22.94 9.34
C THR A 145 -5.22 -22.04 8.84
N LEU A 146 -4.03 -22.60 8.66
CA LEU A 146 -2.88 -21.85 8.09
C LEU A 146 -3.18 -21.35 6.69
N PHE A 147 -3.77 -22.18 5.82
CA PHE A 147 -4.14 -21.77 4.46
C PHE A 147 -5.11 -20.58 4.48
N LYS A 148 -6.17 -20.65 5.27
CA LYS A 148 -7.17 -19.58 5.40
C LYS A 148 -6.53 -18.30 5.94
N GLY A 149 -5.74 -18.41 7.00
CA GLY A 149 -5.09 -17.27 7.62
C GLY A 149 -4.06 -16.60 6.71
N GLU A 150 -3.20 -17.36 6.03
CA GLU A 150 -2.23 -16.81 5.08
C GLU A 150 -2.92 -16.21 3.84
N THR A 151 -4.04 -16.76 3.40
CA THR A 151 -4.84 -16.19 2.31
C THR A 151 -5.40 -14.83 2.71
N LEU A 152 -6.04 -14.72 3.88
CA LEU A 152 -6.54 -13.44 4.40
C LEU A 152 -5.41 -12.42 4.56
N ARG A 153 -4.30 -12.84 5.13
CA ARG A 153 -3.09 -12.01 5.29
C ARG A 153 -2.58 -11.50 3.94
N SER A 154 -2.50 -12.37 2.95
CA SER A 154 -2.08 -12.03 1.60
C SER A 154 -3.01 -11.02 0.93
N MET A 155 -4.33 -11.16 1.07
CA MET A 155 -5.32 -10.22 0.53
C MET A 155 -5.19 -8.83 1.18
N LEU A 156 -5.02 -8.76 2.50
CA LEU A 156 -4.82 -7.49 3.20
C LEU A 156 -3.49 -6.81 2.81
N LEU A 157 -2.42 -7.59 2.65
CA LEU A 157 -1.13 -7.06 2.17
C LEU A 157 -1.20 -6.59 0.71
N ASN A 158 -2.02 -7.23 -0.12
CA ASN A 158 -2.31 -6.74 -1.48
C ASN A 158 -3.04 -5.38 -1.43
N ALA A 159 -4.07 -5.25 -0.58
CA ALA A 159 -4.76 -3.98 -0.36
C ALA A 159 -3.80 -2.88 0.11
N TYR A 160 -2.90 -3.18 1.06
CA TYR A 160 -1.83 -2.27 1.46
C TYR A 160 -0.93 -1.86 0.28
N GLY A 161 -0.52 -2.83 -0.56
CA GLY A 161 0.32 -2.55 -1.73
C GLY A 161 -0.32 -1.55 -2.68
N TRP A 162 -1.57 -1.76 -3.07
CA TRP A 162 -2.29 -0.85 -3.94
C TRP A 162 -2.59 0.50 -3.30
N TYR A 163 -2.93 0.53 -2.01
CA TYR A 163 -3.11 1.77 -1.26
C TYR A 163 -1.81 2.61 -1.26
N THR A 164 -0.67 1.96 -1.07
CA THR A 164 0.65 2.60 -1.11
C THR A 164 0.96 3.18 -2.49
N VAL A 165 0.67 2.42 -3.57
CA VAL A 165 0.81 2.92 -4.95
C VAL A 165 -0.07 4.15 -5.18
N GLY A 166 -1.34 4.11 -4.78
CA GLY A 166 -2.26 5.24 -4.88
C GLY A 166 -1.73 6.48 -4.13
N THR A 167 -1.26 6.29 -2.89
CA THR A 167 -0.69 7.36 -2.06
C THR A 167 0.55 7.99 -2.70
N TYR A 168 1.48 7.19 -3.21
CA TYR A 168 2.66 7.73 -3.89
C TYR A 168 2.31 8.42 -5.22
N THR A 169 1.27 7.95 -5.91
CA THR A 169 0.75 8.62 -7.10
C THR A 169 0.22 10.02 -6.77
N ILE A 170 -0.49 10.18 -5.64
CA ILE A 170 -0.91 11.50 -5.15
C ILE A 170 0.31 12.39 -4.83
N TYR A 171 1.32 11.86 -4.14
CA TYR A 171 2.53 12.63 -3.85
C TYR A 171 3.28 13.05 -5.12
N ALA A 172 3.38 12.17 -6.11
CA ALA A 172 3.96 12.50 -7.41
C ALA A 172 3.16 13.60 -8.13
N SER A 173 1.83 13.56 -8.05
CA SER A 173 0.97 14.60 -8.62
C SER A 173 1.22 15.97 -8.00
N LEU A 174 1.38 16.04 -6.67
CA LEU A 174 1.70 17.28 -5.96
C LEU A 174 3.09 17.82 -6.35
N GLY A 175 4.08 16.94 -6.54
CA GLY A 175 5.39 17.32 -7.05
C GLY A 175 5.31 17.93 -8.46
N LEU A 176 4.52 17.33 -9.36
CA LEU A 176 4.28 17.86 -10.71
C LEU A 176 3.51 19.19 -10.68
N LEU A 177 2.58 19.36 -9.74
CA LEU A 177 1.86 20.61 -9.55
C LEU A 177 2.80 21.73 -9.16
N LEU A 178 3.72 21.50 -8.23
CA LEU A 178 4.75 22.47 -7.85
C LEU A 178 5.67 22.83 -9.03
N ALA A 179 6.08 21.83 -9.83
CA ALA A 179 6.86 22.06 -11.04
C ALA A 179 6.08 22.89 -12.07
N THR A 180 4.77 22.68 -12.18
CA THR A 180 3.86 23.46 -13.03
C THR A 180 3.87 24.95 -12.62
N PHE A 181 3.72 25.23 -11.33
CA PHE A 181 3.77 26.62 -10.82
C PHE A 181 5.12 27.28 -11.04
N ALA A 182 6.22 26.56 -10.84
CA ALA A 182 7.57 27.07 -11.11
C ALA A 182 7.75 27.42 -12.59
N MET A 183 7.28 26.56 -13.49
CA MET A 183 7.35 26.80 -14.94
C MET A 183 6.43 27.93 -15.39
N LEU A 184 5.23 28.08 -14.80
CA LEU A 184 4.35 29.23 -15.02
C LEU A 184 5.02 30.53 -14.61
N GLY A 185 5.69 30.56 -13.45
CA GLY A 185 6.46 31.71 -13.00
C GLY A 185 7.57 32.13 -14.00
N ALA A 186 8.32 31.14 -14.53
CA ALA A 186 9.32 31.36 -15.56
C ALA A 186 8.71 31.89 -16.87
N LEU A 187 7.57 31.36 -17.30
CA LEU A 187 6.83 31.78 -18.49
C LEU A 187 6.37 33.25 -18.32
N VAL A 188 5.77 33.60 -17.19
CA VAL A 188 5.30 34.96 -16.89
C VAL A 188 6.50 35.93 -16.88
N PHE A 189 7.60 35.54 -16.26
CA PHE A 189 8.83 36.35 -16.25
C PHE A 189 9.33 36.64 -17.67
N GLU A 190 9.41 35.62 -18.55
CA GLU A 190 9.81 35.79 -19.94
C GLU A 190 8.85 36.74 -20.72
N LEU A 191 7.54 36.62 -20.49
CA LEU A 191 6.55 37.51 -21.12
C LEU A 191 6.70 38.94 -20.65
N VAL A 192 6.85 39.19 -19.34
CA VAL A 192 7.04 40.53 -18.77
C VAL A 192 8.33 41.20 -19.30
N VAL A 193 9.43 40.44 -19.33
CA VAL A 193 10.71 40.95 -19.87
C VAL A 193 10.58 41.24 -21.38
N ALA A 194 9.78 40.42 -22.12
CA ALA A 194 9.52 40.65 -23.53
C ALA A 194 8.82 42.00 -23.78
N VAL A 195 7.76 42.30 -23.01
CA VAL A 195 6.97 43.53 -23.13
C VAL A 195 7.83 44.75 -22.80
N ARG A 196 8.50 44.77 -21.65
CA ARG A 196 9.36 45.90 -21.21
C ARG A 196 10.44 46.25 -22.22
N ARG A 197 11.12 45.30 -22.83
CA ARG A 197 12.12 45.54 -23.87
C ARG A 197 11.53 46.13 -25.14
N GLN A 198 10.31 45.74 -25.52
CA GLN A 198 9.65 46.35 -26.69
C GLN A 198 9.30 47.81 -26.47
N GLU A 199 8.86 48.18 -25.28
CA GLU A 199 8.58 49.55 -24.89
C GLU A 199 9.84 50.42 -24.91
N THR A 200 10.95 49.93 -24.32
CA THR A 200 12.24 50.66 -24.32
C THR A 200 12.73 50.92 -25.74
N VAL A 201 12.65 49.96 -26.65
CA VAL A 201 13.04 50.13 -28.07
C VAL A 201 12.15 51.12 -28.78
N LYS A 202 10.84 51.16 -28.52
CA LYS A 202 9.90 52.13 -29.11
C LYS A 202 10.21 53.57 -28.65
N VAL A 203 10.50 53.74 -27.33
CA VAL A 203 10.84 55.03 -26.75
C VAL A 203 12.16 55.55 -27.35
N MET A 204 13.19 54.71 -27.46
CA MET A 204 14.48 55.10 -28.06
C MET A 204 14.34 55.46 -29.53
N LYS A 205 13.53 54.76 -30.33
CA LYS A 205 13.27 55.10 -31.74
C LYS A 205 12.52 56.42 -31.88
N LYS A 206 11.61 56.77 -30.97
CA LYS A 206 10.84 58.01 -30.99
C LYS A 206 11.72 59.21 -30.55
N ALA A 207 12.73 58.99 -29.73
CA ALA A 207 13.67 60.03 -29.31
C ALA A 207 14.78 60.32 -30.34
N ALA A 208 14.99 59.42 -31.31
CA ALA A 208 16.00 59.51 -32.36
C ALA A 208 15.42 59.99 -33.74
N ALA A 209 14.11 60.22 -33.84
CA ALA A 209 13.40 60.78 -34.98
C ALA A 209 12.96 62.22 -34.71
#